data_d71645a218af8be144bc8da0c7f6c611
#
_entry.id   d71645a218af8be144bc8da0c7f6c611
#
_cell.length_a   1.000
_cell.length_b   1.000
_cell.length_c   1.000
_cell.angle_alpha   90.00
_cell.angle_beta   90.00
_cell.angle_gamma   90.00
#
_symmetry.space_group_name_H-M   'P 1'
#
loop_
_entity.id
_entity.type
_entity.pdbx_description
1 polymer ?
#
loop_
_entity_poly.entity_id
_entity_poly.type
_entity_poly.pdbx_seq_one_letter_code
_entity_poly.pdbx_strand_id
1 'polypeptide(L)'
;MQNHKFSRHLLKSLYLSCCYEEIKVNKPGNVSVKSPKYGMNYRKFYRAAEISSKYIINKDYNVCESIYFACKNCLKELGSNYNLGIILMITPIIKTASEDFNSILDLRVKLKKKLNAINSQNTNLIKEAIKISNPGGIHNYSGTGNIMKSTENKLNFREMIKISSYWDRISKSYMNSYREIFECGLPFFFNSKKQFSRKFSIERLFIYYMSIGQDSHILRKYNKEKAISVSYKAKKILNHLKKENKYTEEKLINFDKYLKFKNLNPGTCADLTVTTLLIDKITDIVSISNLKKN
;
A
#
# COMPACT_ATOMS: atom_id res chain seq x y z
N MET A 1 -25.45 14.90 -10.32
CA MET A 1 -24.43 14.05 -9.66
C MET A 1 -24.07 14.67 -8.34
N GLN A 2 -23.92 13.84 -7.30
CA GLN A 2 -23.60 14.35 -5.95
C GLN A 2 -22.12 14.67 -5.87
N ASN A 3 -21.79 15.87 -5.36
CA ASN A 3 -20.42 16.26 -5.07
C ASN A 3 -20.00 15.70 -3.71
N HIS A 4 -18.90 14.96 -3.65
CA HIS A 4 -18.33 14.40 -2.42
C HIS A 4 -17.03 15.12 -2.10
N LYS A 5 -16.89 15.49 -0.83
CA LYS A 5 -15.65 16.03 -0.27
C LYS A 5 -15.48 15.49 1.13
N PHE A 6 -14.44 14.74 1.36
CA PHE A 6 -14.25 14.12 2.66
C PHE A 6 -13.50 15.05 3.62
N SER A 7 -14.05 15.18 4.83
CA SER A 7 -13.38 15.94 5.87
C SER A 7 -12.08 15.28 6.29
N ARG A 8 -11.15 16.09 6.80
CA ARG A 8 -9.87 15.59 7.34
C ARG A 8 -10.07 14.57 8.45
N HIS A 9 -11.06 14.79 9.30
CA HIS A 9 -11.37 13.86 10.39
C HIS A 9 -11.81 12.49 9.85
N LEU A 10 -12.72 12.48 8.88
CA LEU A 10 -13.16 11.24 8.22
C LEU A 10 -11.99 10.53 7.52
N LEU A 11 -11.18 11.25 6.75
CA LEU A 11 -10.02 10.68 6.06
C LEU A 11 -9.00 10.08 7.02
N LYS A 12 -8.75 10.74 8.17
CA LYS A 12 -7.91 10.19 9.23
C LYS A 12 -8.47 8.89 9.79
N SER A 13 -9.77 8.88 10.12
CA SER A 13 -10.45 7.70 10.66
C SER A 13 -10.40 6.52 9.67
N LEU A 14 -10.66 6.77 8.39
CA LEU A 14 -10.57 5.76 7.34
C LEU A 14 -9.16 5.19 7.21
N TYR A 15 -8.15 6.06 7.16
CA TYR A 15 -6.75 5.63 7.08
C TYR A 15 -6.34 4.74 8.25
N LEU A 16 -6.59 5.21 9.48
CA LEU A 16 -6.26 4.45 10.70
C LEU A 16 -6.99 3.12 10.74
N SER A 17 -8.29 3.12 10.42
CA SER A 17 -9.09 1.89 10.36
C SER A 17 -8.52 0.88 9.37
N CYS A 18 -8.10 1.30 8.16
CA CYS A 18 -7.50 0.41 7.17
C CYS A 18 -6.18 -0.20 7.65
N CYS A 19 -5.30 0.61 8.24
CA CYS A 19 -4.04 0.13 8.81
C CYS A 19 -4.28 -0.87 9.96
N TYR A 20 -5.29 -0.59 10.80
CA TYR A 20 -5.61 -1.45 11.95
C TYR A 20 -6.30 -2.76 11.53
N GLU A 21 -7.14 -2.74 10.50
CA GLU A 21 -7.74 -3.96 9.96
C GLU A 21 -6.66 -4.85 9.33
N GLU A 22 -5.76 -4.27 8.56
CA GLU A 22 -4.70 -4.99 7.86
C GLU A 22 -3.74 -5.68 8.84
N ILE A 23 -3.31 -5.00 9.92
CA ILE A 23 -2.36 -5.60 10.88
C ILE A 23 -3.00 -6.69 11.76
N LYS A 24 -4.33 -6.73 11.89
CA LYS A 24 -5.06 -7.75 12.66
C LYS A 24 -5.22 -9.07 11.93
N VAL A 25 -5.15 -9.10 10.61
CA VAL A 25 -5.35 -10.33 9.81
C VAL A 25 -4.06 -11.09 9.60
N ASN A 26 -4.17 -12.39 9.30
CA ASN A 26 -3.00 -13.21 8.98
C ASN A 26 -2.49 -12.91 7.57
N LYS A 27 -1.25 -12.45 7.49
CA LYS A 27 -0.57 -12.11 6.24
C LYS A 27 0.73 -12.90 6.14
N PRO A 28 0.73 -14.04 5.45
CA PRO A 28 1.90 -14.90 5.35
C PRO A 28 3.19 -14.16 4.98
N GLY A 29 4.21 -14.30 5.83
CA GLY A 29 5.52 -13.64 5.70
C GLY A 29 5.58 -12.18 6.18
N ASN A 30 4.44 -11.55 6.43
CA ASN A 30 4.36 -10.18 6.94
C ASN A 30 4.01 -10.16 8.44
N VAL A 31 4.08 -8.97 9.07
CA VAL A 31 3.74 -8.77 10.48
C VAL A 31 2.24 -8.71 10.68
N SER A 32 1.75 -9.40 11.71
CA SER A 32 0.39 -9.24 12.21
C SER A 32 0.34 -9.41 13.73
N VAL A 33 -0.81 -9.07 14.35
CA VAL A 33 -1.01 -9.23 15.80
C VAL A 33 -0.80 -10.68 16.23
N LYS A 34 -1.33 -11.64 15.46
CA LYS A 34 -1.24 -13.09 15.76
C LYS A 34 0.07 -13.71 15.31
N SER A 35 0.82 -13.07 14.43
CA SER A 35 2.04 -13.62 13.86
C SER A 35 3.11 -12.53 13.75
N PRO A 36 3.80 -12.23 14.88
CA PRO A 36 4.88 -11.26 14.91
C PRO A 36 6.07 -11.75 14.06
N LYS A 37 6.92 -10.82 13.66
CA LYS A 37 8.19 -11.11 13.00
C LYS A 37 9.32 -10.65 13.90
N TYR A 38 10.43 -11.40 13.92
CA TYR A 38 11.60 -11.03 14.70
C TYR A 38 12.05 -9.60 14.39
N GLY A 39 12.28 -8.78 15.42
CA GLY A 39 12.65 -7.37 15.29
C GLY A 39 11.53 -6.41 14.88
N MET A 40 10.31 -6.90 14.61
CA MET A 40 9.18 -6.06 14.18
C MET A 40 7.96 -6.28 15.08
N ASN A 41 7.59 -5.26 15.86
CA ASN A 41 6.43 -5.28 16.75
C ASN A 41 5.23 -4.62 16.05
N TYR A 42 4.09 -5.32 16.01
CA TYR A 42 2.84 -4.80 15.44
C TYR A 42 2.38 -3.47 16.08
N ARG A 43 2.66 -3.22 17.36
CA ARG A 43 2.35 -1.96 18.05
C ARG A 43 3.05 -0.76 17.39
N LYS A 44 4.25 -0.95 16.85
CA LYS A 44 4.97 0.10 16.11
C LYS A 44 4.29 0.43 14.77
N PHE A 45 3.61 -0.54 14.15
CA PHE A 45 2.79 -0.27 12.95
C PHE A 45 1.54 0.58 13.28
N TYR A 46 0.87 0.31 14.41
CA TYR A 46 -0.20 1.18 14.90
C TYR A 46 0.32 2.59 15.14
N ARG A 47 1.42 2.71 15.86
CA ARG A 47 2.02 4.01 16.15
C ARG A 47 2.48 4.73 14.88
N ALA A 48 3.06 4.03 13.91
CA ALA A 48 3.43 4.59 12.61
C ALA A 48 2.21 5.15 11.85
N ALA A 49 1.07 4.44 11.88
CA ALA A 49 -0.17 4.94 11.28
C ALA A 49 -0.66 6.21 12.00
N GLU A 50 -0.65 6.26 13.33
CA GLU A 50 -1.04 7.44 14.10
C GLU A 50 -0.17 8.65 13.80
N ILE A 51 1.16 8.47 13.78
CA ILE A 51 2.12 9.53 13.49
C ILE A 51 1.91 10.05 12.07
N SER A 52 1.96 9.15 11.08
CA SER A 52 1.86 9.52 9.67
C SER A 52 0.53 10.17 9.32
N SER A 53 -0.57 9.77 9.98
CA SER A 53 -1.89 10.34 9.74
C SER A 53 -1.92 11.86 9.88
N LYS A 54 -1.19 12.43 10.85
CA LYS A 54 -1.14 13.87 11.12
C LYS A 54 -0.64 14.67 9.91
N TYR A 55 0.32 14.11 9.18
CA TYR A 55 0.98 14.76 8.05
C TYR A 55 0.26 14.48 6.73
N ILE A 56 -0.25 13.25 6.56
CA ILE A 56 -1.00 12.85 5.35
C ILE A 56 -2.27 13.67 5.16
N ILE A 57 -3.00 13.98 6.27
CA ILE A 57 -4.24 14.77 6.20
C ILE A 57 -4.04 16.28 6.29
N ASN A 58 -2.82 16.76 6.49
CA ASN A 58 -2.55 18.19 6.63
C ASN A 58 -2.86 18.92 5.32
N LYS A 59 -3.80 19.89 5.36
CA LYS A 59 -4.25 20.64 4.17
C LYS A 59 -3.17 21.54 3.59
N ASP A 60 -2.24 22.02 4.45
CA ASP A 60 -1.22 22.99 4.08
C ASP A 60 -0.02 22.34 3.37
N TYR A 61 0.04 20.99 3.39
CA TYR A 61 1.08 20.22 2.73
C TYR A 61 0.58 19.66 1.38
N ASN A 62 1.38 19.80 0.34
CA ASN A 62 1.20 19.06 -0.90
C ASN A 62 1.52 17.57 -0.72
N VAL A 63 1.42 16.76 -1.80
CA VAL A 63 1.69 15.31 -1.74
C VAL A 63 3.13 15.02 -1.30
N CYS A 64 4.12 15.74 -1.85
CA CYS A 64 5.54 15.53 -1.56
C CYS A 64 5.88 15.86 -0.10
N GLU A 65 5.40 16.97 0.39
CA GLU A 65 5.58 17.41 1.77
C GLU A 65 4.92 16.44 2.76
N SER A 66 3.68 16.05 2.47
CA SER A 66 2.96 15.08 3.31
C SER A 66 3.71 13.76 3.44
N ILE A 67 4.24 13.21 2.33
CA ILE A 67 5.03 11.99 2.33
C ILE A 67 6.31 12.18 3.15
N TYR A 68 7.05 13.26 2.90
CA TYR A 68 8.33 13.52 3.58
C TYR A 68 8.15 13.67 5.09
N PHE A 69 7.24 14.55 5.53
CA PHE A 69 7.04 14.79 6.95
C PHE A 69 6.46 13.58 7.67
N ALA A 70 5.58 12.80 7.02
CA ALA A 70 5.10 11.54 7.57
C ALA A 70 6.25 10.55 7.81
N CYS A 71 7.10 10.32 6.81
CA CYS A 71 8.25 9.41 6.93
C CYS A 71 9.27 9.91 7.96
N LYS A 72 9.64 11.20 7.90
CA LYS A 72 10.60 11.81 8.83
C LYS A 72 10.18 11.67 10.29
N ASN A 73 8.91 11.93 10.59
CA ASN A 73 8.43 11.86 11.97
C ASN A 73 8.19 10.42 12.44
N CYS A 74 7.79 9.50 11.54
CA CYS A 74 7.78 8.08 11.86
C CYS A 74 9.19 7.58 12.21
N LEU A 75 10.20 7.94 11.43
CA LEU A 75 11.60 7.59 11.71
C LEU A 75 12.08 8.19 13.03
N LYS A 76 11.79 9.48 13.27
CA LYS A 76 12.18 10.18 14.52
C LYS A 76 11.60 9.49 15.77
N GLU A 77 10.32 9.10 15.74
CA GLU A 77 9.66 8.52 16.92
C GLU A 77 9.89 7.01 17.07
N LEU A 78 10.10 6.27 15.97
CA LEU A 78 10.15 4.81 16.00
C LEU A 78 11.53 4.22 15.72
N GLY A 79 12.47 5.06 15.26
CA GLY A 79 13.84 4.66 14.95
C GLY A 79 13.99 3.79 13.69
N SER A 80 12.90 3.52 12.97
CA SER A 80 12.91 2.63 11.79
C SER A 80 11.70 2.88 10.90
N ASN A 81 11.78 2.40 9.65
CA ASN A 81 10.68 2.46 8.70
C ASN A 81 9.70 1.30 8.92
N TYR A 82 8.42 1.64 9.12
CA TYR A 82 7.34 0.67 9.29
C TYR A 82 6.26 0.76 8.20
N ASN A 83 6.07 1.91 7.55
CA ASN A 83 4.91 2.16 6.69
C ASN A 83 5.19 3.06 5.48
N LEU A 84 6.43 3.13 5.00
CA LEU A 84 6.78 3.95 3.81
C LEU A 84 5.89 3.64 2.61
N GLY A 85 5.70 2.36 2.27
CA GLY A 85 4.90 1.96 1.11
C GLY A 85 3.43 2.39 1.27
N ILE A 86 2.87 2.24 2.48
CA ILE A 86 1.52 2.72 2.80
C ILE A 86 1.44 4.24 2.65
N ILE A 87 2.41 5.00 3.19
CA ILE A 87 2.45 6.47 3.08
C ILE A 87 2.50 6.89 1.60
N LEU A 88 3.37 6.27 0.80
CA LEU A 88 3.49 6.55 -0.64
C LEU A 88 2.17 6.28 -1.37
N MET A 89 1.53 5.16 -1.10
CA MET A 89 0.30 4.76 -1.81
C MET A 89 -0.94 5.55 -1.36
N ILE A 90 -1.08 5.82 -0.08
CA ILE A 90 -2.31 6.42 0.47
C ILE A 90 -2.34 7.94 0.34
N THR A 91 -1.20 8.62 0.47
CA THR A 91 -1.16 10.08 0.47
C THR A 91 -1.82 10.71 -0.76
N PRO A 92 -1.52 10.29 -2.01
CA PRO A 92 -2.18 10.85 -3.19
C PRO A 92 -3.70 10.65 -3.18
N ILE A 93 -4.18 9.51 -2.69
CA ILE A 93 -5.62 9.19 -2.62
C ILE A 93 -6.31 10.12 -1.61
N ILE A 94 -5.75 10.26 -0.41
CA ILE A 94 -6.30 11.13 0.64
C ILE A 94 -6.34 12.58 0.17
N LYS A 95 -5.27 13.08 -0.47
CA LYS A 95 -5.23 14.43 -1.03
C LYS A 95 -6.26 14.63 -2.14
N THR A 96 -6.57 13.59 -2.90
CA THR A 96 -7.62 13.66 -3.92
C THR A 96 -9.01 13.62 -3.30
N ALA A 97 -9.25 12.74 -2.33
CA ALA A 97 -10.54 12.60 -1.65
C ALA A 97 -10.89 13.79 -0.72
N SER A 98 -9.89 14.62 -0.38
CA SER A 98 -10.12 15.89 0.33
C SER A 98 -10.60 17.04 -0.57
N GLU A 99 -10.59 16.84 -1.88
CA GLU A 99 -11.14 17.73 -2.90
C GLU A 99 -12.48 17.18 -3.39
N ASP A 100 -13.24 18.00 -4.12
CA ASP A 100 -14.54 17.61 -4.65
C ASP A 100 -14.42 16.51 -5.71
N PHE A 101 -15.27 15.49 -5.66
CA PHE A 101 -15.40 14.44 -6.66
C PHE A 101 -16.83 13.88 -6.70
N ASN A 102 -17.27 13.35 -7.86
CA ASN A 102 -18.66 12.95 -8.07
C ASN A 102 -18.89 11.44 -8.04
N SER A 103 -17.84 10.66 -8.21
CA SER A 103 -17.90 9.20 -8.23
C SER A 103 -16.51 8.61 -7.99
N ILE A 104 -16.42 7.29 -7.79
CA ILE A 104 -15.12 6.59 -7.70
C ILE A 104 -14.33 6.67 -9.00
N LEU A 105 -15.02 6.69 -10.14
CA LEU A 105 -14.36 6.91 -11.43
C LEU A 105 -13.78 8.33 -11.52
N ASP A 106 -14.53 9.34 -11.10
CA ASP A 106 -14.06 10.73 -11.06
C ASP A 106 -12.90 10.91 -10.06
N LEU A 107 -12.99 10.26 -8.88
CA LEU A 107 -11.87 10.20 -7.92
C LEU A 107 -10.58 9.67 -8.59
N ARG A 108 -10.69 8.58 -9.37
CA ARG A 108 -9.55 8.00 -10.10
C ARG A 108 -9.00 8.96 -11.16
N VAL A 109 -9.88 9.64 -11.90
CA VAL A 109 -9.47 10.65 -12.89
C VAL A 109 -8.72 11.81 -12.22
N LYS A 110 -9.25 12.31 -11.10
CA LYS A 110 -8.60 13.37 -10.31
C LYS A 110 -7.29 12.91 -9.68
N LEU A 111 -7.23 11.66 -9.19
CA LEU A 111 -6.01 11.03 -8.73
C LEU A 111 -4.94 11.00 -9.84
N LYS A 112 -5.31 10.63 -11.08
CA LYS A 112 -4.39 10.67 -12.23
C LYS A 112 -3.83 12.08 -12.47
N LYS A 113 -4.71 13.10 -12.45
CA LYS A 113 -4.27 14.50 -12.59
C LYS A 113 -3.30 14.90 -11.47
N LYS A 114 -3.61 14.52 -10.22
CA LYS A 114 -2.76 14.80 -9.05
C LYS A 114 -1.39 14.12 -9.15
N LEU A 115 -1.34 12.85 -9.57
CA LEU A 115 -0.09 12.11 -9.79
C LEU A 115 0.77 12.75 -10.89
N ASN A 116 0.16 13.24 -11.97
CA ASN A 116 0.87 13.94 -13.02
C ASN A 116 1.42 15.30 -12.54
N ALA A 117 0.68 15.99 -11.67
CA ALA A 117 1.09 17.27 -11.10
C ALA A 117 2.20 17.14 -10.04
N ILE A 118 2.50 15.96 -9.52
CA ILE A 118 3.59 15.75 -8.55
C ILE A 118 4.93 16.24 -9.13
N ASN A 119 5.17 16.10 -10.43
CA ASN A 119 6.43 16.48 -11.04
C ASN A 119 6.71 17.99 -11.00
N SER A 120 5.67 18.82 -10.85
CA SER A 120 5.80 20.27 -10.65
C SER A 120 6.02 20.67 -9.20
N GLN A 121 5.96 19.70 -8.25
CA GLN A 121 6.19 19.91 -6.83
C GLN A 121 7.66 19.65 -6.47
N ASN A 122 8.02 19.89 -5.21
CA ASN A 122 9.36 19.57 -4.73
C ASN A 122 9.53 18.05 -4.55
N THR A 123 9.75 17.33 -5.66
CA THR A 123 9.90 15.86 -5.69
C THR A 123 11.16 15.36 -4.98
N ASN A 124 12.14 16.23 -4.70
CA ASN A 124 13.30 15.88 -3.88
C ASN A 124 12.87 15.45 -2.48
N LEU A 125 11.75 15.96 -1.96
CA LEU A 125 11.18 15.52 -0.68
C LEU A 125 10.75 14.04 -0.70
N ILE A 126 10.18 13.55 -1.81
CA ILE A 126 9.85 12.10 -1.92
C ILE A 126 11.14 11.27 -1.99
N LYS A 127 12.13 11.73 -2.77
CA LYS A 127 13.44 11.06 -2.85
C LYS A 127 14.06 10.96 -1.46
N GLU A 128 14.05 12.06 -0.72
CA GLU A 128 14.59 12.11 0.65
C GLU A 128 13.79 11.22 1.63
N ALA A 129 12.44 11.22 1.54
CA ALA A 129 11.61 10.32 2.31
C ALA A 129 11.98 8.84 2.12
N ILE A 130 12.25 8.44 0.87
CA ILE A 130 12.68 7.07 0.56
C ILE A 130 14.09 6.80 1.11
N LYS A 131 15.03 7.75 0.96
CA LYS A 131 16.40 7.61 1.50
C LYS A 131 16.41 7.42 3.02
N ILE A 132 15.78 8.34 3.76
CA ILE A 132 15.75 8.26 5.23
C ILE A 132 15.00 7.03 5.73
N SER A 133 13.98 6.57 5.01
CA SER A 133 13.24 5.35 5.34
C SER A 133 14.04 4.08 5.09
N ASN A 134 15.09 4.14 4.30
CA ASN A 134 16.01 3.05 3.99
C ASN A 134 15.32 1.69 3.75
N PRO A 135 14.43 1.57 2.75
CA PRO A 135 13.67 0.34 2.54
C PRO A 135 14.59 -0.81 2.14
N GLY A 136 14.28 -2.01 2.62
CA GLY A 136 15.12 -3.19 2.41
C GLY A 136 15.47 -3.43 0.94
N GLY A 137 16.76 -3.59 0.65
CA GLY A 137 17.30 -3.82 -0.69
C GLY A 137 17.49 -2.57 -1.56
N ILE A 138 17.28 -1.37 -1.03
CA ILE A 138 17.48 -0.12 -1.81
C ILE A 138 18.92 0.05 -2.29
N HIS A 139 19.88 -0.45 -1.54
CA HIS A 139 21.31 -0.40 -1.89
C HIS A 139 21.72 -1.42 -2.97
N ASN A 140 20.86 -2.40 -3.26
CA ASN A 140 21.15 -3.44 -4.26
C ASN A 140 20.98 -2.94 -5.70
N TYR A 141 20.33 -1.78 -5.89
CA TYR A 141 20.12 -1.21 -7.22
C TYR A 141 21.26 -0.29 -7.60
N SER A 142 21.95 -0.60 -8.70
CA SER A 142 23.09 0.18 -9.22
C SER A 142 22.80 0.92 -10.53
N GLY A 143 21.59 0.75 -11.10
CA GLY A 143 21.21 1.30 -12.39
C GLY A 143 20.87 2.78 -12.38
N THR A 144 20.51 3.30 -13.56
CA THR A 144 20.07 4.67 -13.78
C THR A 144 18.86 5.01 -12.89
N GLY A 145 18.85 6.20 -12.30
CA GLY A 145 17.79 6.60 -11.37
C GLY A 145 17.98 6.08 -9.94
N ASN A 146 19.16 5.55 -9.59
CA ASN A 146 19.47 5.15 -8.22
C ASN A 146 19.34 6.36 -7.27
N ILE A 147 18.37 6.30 -6.39
CA ILE A 147 18.05 7.38 -5.46
C ILE A 147 19.16 7.60 -4.41
N MET A 148 19.98 6.59 -4.14
CA MET A 148 21.10 6.66 -3.18
C MET A 148 22.31 7.37 -3.76
N LYS A 149 22.46 7.43 -5.09
CA LYS A 149 23.51 8.16 -5.82
C LYS A 149 23.00 9.56 -6.17
N SER A 150 23.04 10.49 -5.23
CA SER A 150 22.37 11.79 -5.32
C SER A 150 23.01 12.82 -6.25
N THR A 151 24.30 12.68 -6.58
CA THR A 151 25.06 13.71 -7.29
C THR A 151 25.03 13.59 -8.82
N GLU A 152 24.68 12.42 -9.36
CA GLU A 152 24.74 12.15 -10.80
C GLU A 152 23.36 12.07 -11.48
N ASN A 153 22.27 12.13 -10.73
CA ASN A 153 20.93 11.87 -11.26
C ASN A 153 20.22 13.16 -11.70
N LYS A 154 20.37 13.52 -12.97
CA LYS A 154 19.63 14.60 -13.62
C LYS A 154 18.14 14.24 -13.87
N LEU A 155 17.72 13.01 -13.58
CA LEU A 155 16.37 12.55 -13.84
C LEU A 155 15.34 13.22 -12.93
N ASN A 156 14.25 13.69 -13.52
CA ASN A 156 13.10 14.13 -12.77
C ASN A 156 12.35 12.93 -12.14
N PHE A 157 11.44 13.21 -11.23
CA PHE A 157 10.72 12.16 -10.48
C PHE A 157 9.94 11.22 -11.41
N ARG A 158 9.29 11.75 -12.45
CA ARG A 158 8.50 10.95 -13.40
C ARG A 158 9.36 9.98 -14.19
N GLU A 159 10.55 10.39 -14.60
CA GLU A 159 11.52 9.53 -15.28
C GLU A 159 11.98 8.40 -14.35
N MET A 160 12.25 8.73 -13.08
CA MET A 160 12.68 7.73 -12.10
C MET A 160 11.58 6.69 -11.82
N ILE A 161 10.32 7.11 -11.63
CA ILE A 161 9.22 6.17 -11.43
C ILE A 161 8.91 5.38 -12.70
N LYS A 162 9.10 5.94 -13.90
CA LYS A 162 8.99 5.21 -15.17
C LYS A 162 9.97 4.06 -15.23
N ILE A 163 11.24 4.31 -14.93
CA ILE A 163 12.29 3.27 -14.87
C ILE A 163 11.93 2.20 -13.85
N SER A 164 11.60 2.59 -12.61
CA SER A 164 11.31 1.64 -11.54
C SER A 164 9.98 0.90 -11.71
N SER A 165 9.04 1.42 -12.50
CA SER A 165 7.72 0.80 -12.73
C SER A 165 7.77 -0.57 -13.41
N TYR A 166 8.91 -0.93 -14.03
CA TYR A 166 9.11 -2.26 -14.61
C TYR A 166 9.21 -3.37 -13.56
N TRP A 167 9.62 -3.03 -12.32
CA TRP A 167 9.81 -4.02 -11.24
C TRP A 167 9.18 -3.60 -9.90
N ASP A 168 8.89 -2.32 -9.69
CA ASP A 168 8.29 -1.82 -8.46
C ASP A 168 6.82 -1.48 -8.66
N ARG A 169 5.94 -2.18 -7.91
CA ARG A 169 4.48 -2.05 -8.04
C ARG A 169 3.95 -0.70 -7.52
N ILE A 170 4.67 -0.05 -6.58
CA ILE A 170 4.30 1.29 -6.12
C ILE A 170 4.57 2.29 -7.24
N SER A 171 5.76 2.27 -7.82
CA SER A 171 6.09 3.10 -8.99
C SER A 171 5.15 2.85 -10.16
N LYS A 172 4.80 1.59 -10.42
CA LYS A 172 3.81 1.21 -11.44
C LYS A 172 2.43 1.81 -11.15
N SER A 173 2.02 1.86 -9.90
CA SER A 173 0.76 2.48 -9.48
C SER A 173 0.74 3.98 -9.78
N TYR A 174 1.84 4.67 -9.51
CA TYR A 174 1.98 6.10 -9.88
C TYR A 174 1.90 6.31 -11.39
N MET A 175 2.52 5.43 -12.21
CA MET A 175 2.52 5.54 -13.67
C MET A 175 1.15 5.26 -14.31
N ASN A 176 0.37 4.33 -13.77
CA ASN A 176 -0.86 3.85 -14.38
C ASN A 176 -2.15 4.20 -13.59
N SER A 177 -2.06 5.17 -12.67
CA SER A 177 -3.19 5.62 -11.86
C SER A 177 -3.86 4.47 -11.09
N TYR A 178 -3.03 3.73 -10.37
CA TYR A 178 -3.46 2.64 -9.48
C TYR A 178 -4.27 1.55 -10.19
N ARG A 179 -3.93 1.26 -11.44
CA ARG A 179 -4.66 0.29 -12.27
C ARG A 179 -4.85 -1.04 -11.54
N GLU A 180 -3.81 -1.56 -10.93
CA GLU A 180 -3.85 -2.85 -10.21
C GLU A 180 -4.83 -2.84 -9.03
N ILE A 181 -4.97 -1.70 -8.34
CA ILE A 181 -5.94 -1.54 -7.26
C ILE A 181 -7.37 -1.48 -7.83
N PHE A 182 -7.64 -0.55 -8.75
CA PHE A 182 -9.00 -0.30 -9.24
C PHE A 182 -9.55 -1.41 -10.13
N GLU A 183 -8.71 -2.05 -10.95
CA GLU A 183 -9.14 -3.03 -11.94
C GLU A 183 -8.96 -4.49 -11.51
N CYS A 184 -8.13 -4.74 -10.48
CA CYS A 184 -7.88 -6.10 -10.00
C CYS A 184 -8.26 -6.28 -8.52
N GLY A 185 -7.60 -5.55 -7.61
CA GLY A 185 -7.75 -5.73 -6.17
C GLY A 185 -9.14 -5.37 -5.64
N LEU A 186 -9.68 -4.22 -6.04
CA LEU A 186 -10.99 -3.76 -5.59
C LEU A 186 -12.13 -4.69 -6.05
N PRO A 187 -12.23 -5.10 -7.34
CA PRO A 187 -13.22 -6.09 -7.78
C PRO A 187 -13.07 -7.44 -7.07
N PHE A 188 -11.84 -7.93 -6.90
CA PHE A 188 -11.60 -9.17 -6.17
C PHE A 188 -12.08 -9.08 -4.72
N PHE A 189 -11.75 -8.00 -4.02
CA PHE A 189 -12.14 -7.78 -2.63
C PHE A 189 -13.66 -7.64 -2.48
N PHE A 190 -14.30 -6.88 -3.37
CA PHE A 190 -15.74 -6.73 -3.40
C PHE A 190 -16.46 -8.08 -3.54
N ASN A 191 -16.03 -8.94 -4.47
CA ASN A 191 -16.59 -10.27 -4.66
C ASN A 191 -16.30 -11.19 -3.44
N SER A 192 -15.14 -11.05 -2.83
CA SER A 192 -14.78 -11.80 -1.63
C SER A 192 -15.68 -11.44 -0.43
N LYS A 193 -15.96 -10.15 -0.20
CA LYS A 193 -16.84 -9.67 0.88
C LYS A 193 -18.28 -10.19 0.78
N LYS A 194 -18.74 -10.56 -0.42
CA LYS A 194 -20.09 -11.15 -0.61
C LYS A 194 -20.20 -12.58 -0.09
N GLN A 195 -19.09 -13.28 0.02
CA GLN A 195 -19.05 -14.73 0.30
C GLN A 195 -18.41 -15.06 1.65
N PHE A 196 -17.58 -14.18 2.16
CA PHE A 196 -16.73 -14.45 3.33
C PHE A 196 -16.76 -13.28 4.32
N SER A 197 -16.30 -13.56 5.55
CA SER A 197 -16.10 -12.52 6.54
C SER A 197 -15.12 -11.45 6.01
N ARG A 198 -15.23 -10.23 6.54
CA ARG A 198 -14.31 -9.14 6.19
C ARG A 198 -12.85 -9.52 6.48
N LYS A 199 -12.59 -10.18 7.62
CA LYS A 199 -11.26 -10.66 8.00
C LYS A 199 -10.69 -11.57 6.93
N PHE A 200 -11.41 -12.63 6.58
CA PHE A 200 -10.94 -13.62 5.61
C PHE A 200 -10.85 -13.02 4.19
N SER A 201 -11.71 -12.08 3.84
CA SER A 201 -11.63 -11.33 2.58
C SER A 201 -10.34 -10.51 2.48
N ILE A 202 -9.86 -9.91 3.58
CA ILE A 202 -8.58 -9.18 3.62
C ILE A 202 -7.41 -10.16 3.49
N GLU A 203 -7.43 -11.30 4.18
CA GLU A 203 -6.42 -12.36 4.05
C GLU A 203 -6.35 -12.87 2.60
N ARG A 204 -7.50 -13.12 1.96
CA ARG A 204 -7.59 -13.51 0.55
C ARG A 204 -7.05 -12.43 -0.39
N LEU A 205 -7.37 -11.16 -0.16
CA LEU A 205 -6.86 -10.04 -0.95
C LEU A 205 -5.34 -9.95 -0.91
N PHE A 206 -4.74 -10.13 0.27
CA PHE A 206 -3.29 -10.17 0.43
C PHE A 206 -2.66 -11.31 -0.39
N ILE A 207 -3.20 -12.53 -0.29
CA ILE A 207 -2.75 -13.68 -1.08
C ILE A 207 -2.99 -13.46 -2.58
N TYR A 208 -4.11 -12.83 -2.96
CA TYR A 208 -4.40 -12.46 -4.33
C TYR A 208 -3.30 -11.56 -4.92
N TYR A 209 -2.93 -10.48 -4.22
CA TYR A 209 -1.85 -9.62 -4.68
C TYR A 209 -0.50 -10.35 -4.82
N MET A 210 -0.21 -11.28 -3.94
CA MET A 210 0.98 -12.14 -4.08
C MET A 210 0.89 -13.05 -5.29
N SER A 211 -0.32 -13.51 -5.67
CA SER A 211 -0.54 -14.48 -6.74
C SER A 211 -0.52 -13.89 -8.14
N ILE A 212 -0.90 -12.61 -8.28
CA ILE A 212 -1.00 -11.94 -9.59
C ILE A 212 0.26 -11.18 -10.00
N GLY A 213 1.24 -11.05 -9.10
CA GLY A 213 2.47 -10.33 -9.39
C GLY A 213 3.56 -10.59 -8.35
N GLN A 214 4.79 -10.31 -8.76
CA GLN A 214 5.95 -10.40 -7.88
C GLN A 214 5.91 -9.28 -6.84
N ASP A 215 6.17 -9.61 -5.57
CA ASP A 215 6.30 -8.60 -4.54
C ASP A 215 7.58 -7.81 -4.71
N SER A 216 7.48 -6.48 -4.81
CA SER A 216 8.62 -5.59 -5.07
C SER A 216 9.63 -5.58 -3.93
N HIS A 217 9.19 -5.78 -2.68
CA HIS A 217 10.12 -5.86 -1.55
C HIS A 217 10.98 -7.12 -1.63
N ILE A 218 10.37 -8.27 -1.95
CA ILE A 218 11.11 -9.52 -2.12
C ILE A 218 12.05 -9.43 -3.32
N LEU A 219 11.55 -8.91 -4.45
CA LEU A 219 12.34 -8.72 -5.66
C LEU A 219 13.59 -7.87 -5.42
N ARG A 220 13.42 -6.71 -4.77
CA ARG A 220 14.49 -5.76 -4.46
C ARG A 220 15.47 -6.30 -3.43
N LYS A 221 14.98 -6.98 -2.39
CA LYS A 221 15.83 -7.47 -1.29
C LYS A 221 16.62 -8.72 -1.66
N TYR A 222 16.07 -9.55 -2.54
CA TYR A 222 16.67 -10.84 -2.89
C TYR A 222 16.93 -10.92 -4.40
N ASN A 223 15.98 -11.46 -5.17
CA ASN A 223 16.09 -11.63 -6.62
C ASN A 223 14.72 -11.99 -7.23
N LYS A 224 14.71 -12.10 -8.57
CA LYS A 224 13.52 -12.41 -9.36
C LYS A 224 13.02 -13.84 -9.11
N GLU A 225 13.91 -14.81 -8.96
CA GLU A 225 13.58 -16.22 -8.78
C GLU A 225 12.79 -16.44 -7.48
N LYS A 226 13.24 -15.82 -6.38
CA LYS A 226 12.53 -15.90 -5.09
C LYS A 226 11.15 -15.21 -5.17
N ALA A 227 11.06 -14.06 -5.83
CA ALA A 227 9.79 -13.35 -6.00
C ALA A 227 8.79 -14.16 -6.84
N ILE A 228 9.24 -14.80 -7.93
CA ILE A 228 8.44 -15.72 -8.76
C ILE A 228 7.99 -16.94 -7.96
N SER A 229 8.90 -17.57 -7.22
CA SER A 229 8.60 -18.75 -6.39
C SER A 229 7.49 -18.44 -5.36
N VAL A 230 7.57 -17.26 -4.70
CA VAL A 230 6.54 -16.82 -3.75
C VAL A 230 5.19 -16.60 -4.46
N SER A 231 5.19 -15.92 -5.61
CA SER A 231 3.97 -15.69 -6.39
C SER A 231 3.32 -17.00 -6.83
N TYR A 232 4.08 -17.97 -7.31
CA TYR A 232 3.58 -19.29 -7.69
C TYR A 232 2.96 -20.05 -6.50
N LYS A 233 3.63 -20.03 -5.33
CA LYS A 233 3.08 -20.65 -4.11
C LYS A 233 1.80 -19.94 -3.65
N ALA A 234 1.78 -18.61 -3.69
CA ALA A 234 0.59 -17.83 -3.35
C ALA A 234 -0.60 -18.16 -4.26
N LYS A 235 -0.36 -18.37 -5.57
CA LYS A 235 -1.40 -18.82 -6.52
C LYS A 235 -1.99 -20.18 -6.12
N LYS A 236 -1.15 -21.13 -5.72
CA LYS A 236 -1.62 -22.44 -5.21
C LYS A 236 -2.42 -22.28 -3.92
N ILE A 237 -1.95 -21.46 -2.97
CA ILE A 237 -2.67 -21.19 -1.72
C ILE A 237 -4.03 -20.55 -2.01
N LEU A 238 -4.11 -19.53 -2.88
CA LEU A 238 -5.37 -18.87 -3.22
C LEU A 238 -6.43 -19.84 -3.72
N ASN A 239 -6.04 -20.86 -4.51
CA ASN A 239 -6.94 -21.90 -5.02
C ASN A 239 -7.56 -22.76 -3.90
N HIS A 240 -6.92 -22.83 -2.74
CA HIS A 240 -7.45 -23.52 -1.55
C HIS A 240 -8.35 -22.62 -0.69
N LEU A 241 -8.26 -21.28 -0.81
CA LEU A 241 -9.03 -20.33 -0.01
C LEU A 241 -10.46 -20.14 -0.53
N LYS A 242 -11.18 -21.23 -0.84
CA LYS A 242 -12.55 -21.22 -1.36
C LYS A 242 -13.63 -21.31 -0.28
N LYS A 243 -13.25 -21.62 0.95
CA LYS A 243 -14.12 -21.70 2.12
C LYS A 243 -13.40 -21.10 3.32
N GLU A 244 -14.14 -20.46 4.22
CA GLU A 244 -13.61 -19.95 5.50
C GLU A 244 -13.78 -21.05 6.54
N ASN A 245 -12.70 -21.79 6.83
CA ASN A 245 -12.70 -22.90 7.78
C ASN A 245 -11.29 -23.16 8.35
N LYS A 246 -11.19 -24.09 9.28
CA LYS A 246 -9.94 -24.48 9.94
C LYS A 246 -8.84 -24.91 8.95
N TYR A 247 -9.20 -25.64 7.91
CA TYR A 247 -8.26 -26.08 6.89
C TYR A 247 -7.59 -24.91 6.16
N THR A 248 -8.37 -23.90 5.76
CA THR A 248 -7.83 -22.71 5.08
C THR A 248 -6.99 -21.85 6.02
N GLU A 249 -7.36 -21.75 7.30
CA GLU A 249 -6.55 -21.08 8.32
C GLU A 249 -5.19 -21.77 8.50
N GLU A 250 -5.17 -23.10 8.59
CA GLU A 250 -3.93 -23.90 8.67
C GLU A 250 -3.04 -23.71 7.44
N LYS A 251 -3.61 -23.63 6.23
CA LYS A 251 -2.84 -23.34 5.00
C LYS A 251 -2.16 -21.97 5.07
N LEU A 252 -2.86 -20.94 5.55
CA LEU A 252 -2.28 -19.60 5.72
C LEU A 252 -1.17 -19.60 6.78
N ILE A 253 -1.38 -20.28 7.92
CA ILE A 253 -0.38 -20.40 8.99
C ILE A 253 0.88 -21.13 8.49
N ASN A 254 0.72 -22.23 7.77
CA ASN A 254 1.86 -23.00 7.23
C ASN A 254 2.63 -22.19 6.18
N PHE A 255 1.94 -21.44 5.36
CA PHE A 255 2.58 -20.56 4.39
C PHE A 255 3.31 -19.38 5.08
N ASP A 256 2.73 -18.82 6.14
CA ASP A 256 3.38 -17.81 6.98
C ASP A 256 4.69 -18.33 7.60
N LYS A 257 4.64 -19.51 8.23
CA LYS A 257 5.83 -20.17 8.79
C LYS A 257 6.92 -20.37 7.73
N TYR A 258 6.54 -20.86 6.54
CA TYR A 258 7.47 -21.05 5.42
C TYR A 258 8.14 -19.74 5.01
N LEU A 259 7.36 -18.66 4.78
CA LEU A 259 7.89 -17.38 4.34
C LEU A 259 8.78 -16.73 5.41
N LYS A 260 8.40 -16.83 6.69
CA LYS A 260 9.20 -16.32 7.81
C LYS A 260 10.50 -17.09 7.99
N PHE A 261 10.48 -18.41 7.89
CA PHE A 261 11.68 -19.24 7.90
C PHE A 261 12.67 -18.86 6.79
N LYS A 262 12.16 -18.55 5.59
CA LYS A 262 12.97 -18.07 4.46
C LYS A 262 13.26 -16.56 4.52
N ASN A 263 12.81 -15.86 5.57
CA ASN A 263 12.89 -14.40 5.75
C ASN A 263 12.26 -13.59 4.59
N LEU A 264 11.29 -14.17 3.88
CA LEU A 264 10.60 -13.55 2.76
C LEU A 264 9.41 -12.74 3.27
N ASN A 265 9.45 -11.42 3.07
CA ASN A 265 8.40 -10.49 3.51
C ASN A 265 7.71 -9.84 2.30
N PRO A 266 6.45 -10.18 1.99
CA PRO A 266 5.71 -9.54 0.90
C PRO A 266 5.14 -8.19 1.33
N GLY A 267 6.03 -7.23 1.62
CA GLY A 267 5.67 -5.91 2.15
C GLY A 267 4.84 -5.08 1.17
N THR A 268 5.19 -5.11 -0.12
CA THR A 268 4.43 -4.36 -1.14
C THR A 268 3.00 -4.88 -1.28
N CYS A 269 2.77 -6.19 -1.15
CA CYS A 269 1.41 -6.75 -1.14
C CYS A 269 0.59 -6.26 0.07
N ALA A 270 1.22 -6.02 1.22
CA ALA A 270 0.58 -5.39 2.37
C ALA A 270 0.18 -3.94 2.09
N ASP A 271 1.07 -3.14 1.48
CA ASP A 271 0.81 -1.75 1.09
C ASP A 271 -0.38 -1.66 0.11
N LEU A 272 -0.41 -2.53 -0.90
CA LEU A 272 -1.53 -2.64 -1.86
C LEU A 272 -2.83 -3.05 -1.17
N THR A 273 -2.77 -3.94 -0.18
CA THR A 273 -3.94 -4.36 0.60
C THR A 273 -4.54 -3.18 1.36
N VAL A 274 -3.74 -2.45 2.15
CA VAL A 274 -4.22 -1.26 2.89
C VAL A 274 -4.82 -0.23 1.93
N THR A 275 -4.16 -0.01 0.79
CA THR A 275 -4.64 0.94 -0.23
C THR A 275 -6.00 0.54 -0.79
N THR A 276 -6.20 -0.74 -1.06
CA THR A 276 -7.50 -1.27 -1.54
C THR A 276 -8.59 -1.10 -0.48
N LEU A 277 -8.27 -1.37 0.79
CA LEU A 277 -9.22 -1.17 1.90
C LEU A 277 -9.67 0.29 2.02
N LEU A 278 -8.76 1.25 1.79
CA LEU A 278 -9.12 2.66 1.81
C LEU A 278 -10.10 3.00 0.68
N ILE A 279 -9.81 2.57 -0.55
CA ILE A 279 -10.68 2.83 -1.70
C ILE A 279 -12.03 2.11 -1.53
N ASP A 280 -12.05 0.89 -0.99
CA ASP A 280 -13.28 0.17 -0.66
C ASP A 280 -14.16 0.96 0.32
N LYS A 281 -13.60 1.46 1.41
CA LYS A 281 -14.35 2.29 2.38
C LYS A 281 -14.85 3.61 1.77
N ILE A 282 -14.05 4.25 0.93
CA ILE A 282 -14.48 5.45 0.18
C ILE A 282 -15.66 5.09 -0.73
N THR A 283 -15.58 3.95 -1.43
CA THR A 283 -16.64 3.46 -2.32
C THR A 283 -17.93 3.19 -1.55
N ASP A 284 -17.86 2.53 -0.41
CA ASP A 284 -19.03 2.23 0.43
C ASP A 284 -19.75 3.54 0.86
N ILE A 285 -18.99 4.57 1.28
CA ILE A 285 -19.56 5.87 1.69
C ILE A 285 -20.24 6.59 0.51
N VAL A 286 -19.58 6.62 -0.64
CA VAL A 286 -20.12 7.23 -1.87
C VAL A 286 -21.41 6.52 -2.30
N SER A 287 -21.44 5.19 -2.25
CA SER A 287 -22.61 4.40 -2.61
C SER A 287 -23.80 4.62 -1.68
N ILE A 288 -23.57 4.65 -0.35
CA ILE A 288 -24.60 4.89 0.66
C ILE A 288 -25.19 6.30 0.51
N SER A 289 -24.35 7.30 0.24
CA SER A 289 -24.82 8.69 0.07
C SER A 289 -25.70 8.85 -1.18
N ASN A 290 -25.47 8.07 -2.23
CA ASN A 290 -26.30 8.07 -3.44
C ASN A 290 -27.67 7.38 -3.20
N LEU A 291 -27.74 6.33 -2.35
CA LEU A 291 -28.98 5.61 -2.02
C LEU A 291 -29.92 6.41 -1.11
N LYS A 292 -29.42 7.31 -0.26
CA LYS A 292 -30.24 8.12 0.67
C LYS A 292 -30.99 9.26 -0.01
N LYS A 293 -30.83 9.48 -1.31
CA LYS A 293 -31.43 10.59 -2.07
C LYS A 293 -32.40 10.12 -3.17
N ASN A 294 -32.52 8.83 -3.38
CA ASN A 294 -33.58 8.21 -4.18
C ASN A 294 -34.68 7.67 -3.27
#